data_6cb475cc94c03462849dbe640a98ec8e
#
_entry.id   6cb475cc94c03462849dbe640a98ec8e
#
_cell.length_a   1.000
_cell.length_b   1.000
_cell.length_c   1.000
_cell.angle_alpha   90.00
_cell.angle_beta   90.00
_cell.angle_gamma   90.00
#
_symmetry.space_group_name_H-M   'P 1'
#
loop_
_entity.id
_entity.type
_entity.pdbx_description
1 polymer ?
#
loop_
_entity_poly.entity_id
_entity_poly.type
_entity_poly.pdbx_seq_one_letter_code
_entity_poly.pdbx_strand_id
1 'polypeptide(L)'
;VPYIPSAKTKGHVEKFGEDDRAVLDPFIVRLAKGIATKIDSNYSTKNFYVSAFESVLKGCSGLDTGALTNAAEELGIVIKKASDKYGYEGAYLGELNYSMTRLIQVVPQQMVQMNKWKEELRYWLYAVTVDALIAMANRTDLAVGEAGVFEDIKDEYKRRVNPAYEAVQIVKSGDCYDTPYHTVLVKAEGIDAVTGEKVVGWQEIMVDFTKIEQKRY
;
A
#
# COMPACT_ATOMS: atom_id res chain seq x y z
N VAL A 1 4.28 12.06 -3.41
CA VAL A 1 3.30 11.27 -2.64
C VAL A 1 3.08 11.95 -1.30
N PRO A 2 1.87 12.37 -0.95
CA PRO A 2 1.61 12.96 0.35
C PRO A 2 1.73 11.90 1.44
N TYR A 3 2.75 12.04 2.30
CA TYR A 3 2.92 11.20 3.47
C TYR A 3 2.34 11.90 4.68
N ILE A 4 1.46 11.23 5.42
CA ILE A 4 1.10 11.72 6.75
C ILE A 4 2.24 11.42 7.72
N PRO A 5 2.61 12.36 8.59
CA PRO A 5 3.65 12.17 9.58
C PRO A 5 3.33 11.02 10.52
N SER A 6 4.36 10.30 10.97
CA SER A 6 4.20 9.33 12.06
C SER A 6 4.32 10.03 13.42
N ALA A 7 3.86 9.37 14.48
CA ALA A 7 4.05 9.83 15.87
C ALA A 7 5.53 10.15 16.22
N LYS A 8 6.46 9.59 15.46
CA LYS A 8 7.90 9.88 15.61
C LYS A 8 8.30 11.25 15.06
N THR A 9 7.43 11.90 14.28
CA THR A 9 7.70 13.24 13.72
C THR A 9 7.29 14.29 14.76
N LYS A 10 8.22 14.60 15.65
CA LYS A 10 8.01 15.48 16.80
C LYS A 10 7.30 16.80 16.46
N GLY A 11 7.71 17.47 15.39
CA GLY A 11 7.08 18.74 14.96
C GLY A 11 5.62 18.63 14.54
N HIS A 12 5.16 17.46 14.07
CA HIS A 12 3.75 17.25 13.74
C HIS A 12 2.89 17.16 15.00
N VAL A 13 3.32 16.32 15.96
CA VAL A 13 2.59 16.14 17.23
C VAL A 13 2.52 17.45 18.02
N GLU A 14 3.61 18.24 18.04
CA GLU A 14 3.64 19.56 18.69
C GLU A 14 2.65 20.53 18.04
N LYS A 15 2.48 20.47 16.70
CA LYS A 15 1.61 21.41 15.97
C LYS A 15 0.14 20.98 15.97
N PHE A 16 -0.15 19.68 15.83
CA PHE A 16 -1.50 19.17 15.56
C PHE A 16 -2.05 18.24 16.67
N GLY A 17 -1.22 17.79 17.61
CA GLY A 17 -1.64 17.11 18.85
C GLY A 17 -1.95 15.63 18.76
N GLU A 18 -2.14 15.04 17.59
CA GLU A 18 -2.49 13.63 17.40
C GLU A 18 -1.68 12.96 16.32
N ASP A 19 -1.48 11.65 16.48
CA ASP A 19 -0.96 10.77 15.42
C ASP A 19 -2.13 10.24 14.56
N ASP A 20 -2.30 10.79 13.38
CA ASP A 20 -3.37 10.41 12.46
C ASP A 20 -3.35 8.92 12.13
N ARG A 21 -2.16 8.29 12.13
CA ARG A 21 -2.06 6.84 11.90
C ARG A 21 -2.71 6.04 13.01
N ALA A 22 -2.51 6.43 14.25
CA ALA A 22 -3.14 5.77 15.40
C ALA A 22 -4.67 5.90 15.39
N VAL A 23 -5.19 7.03 14.89
CA VAL A 23 -6.63 7.26 14.74
C VAL A 23 -7.21 6.42 13.59
N LEU A 24 -6.51 6.32 12.47
CA LEU A 24 -7.00 5.68 11.25
C LEU A 24 -6.86 4.14 11.26
N ASP A 25 -5.78 3.62 11.84
CA ASP A 25 -5.44 2.19 11.78
C ASP A 25 -6.56 1.24 12.26
N PRO A 26 -7.29 1.51 13.35
CA PRO A 26 -8.37 0.62 13.79
C PRO A 26 -9.49 0.45 12.75
N PHE A 27 -9.83 1.53 12.04
CA PHE A 27 -10.86 1.51 10.98
C PHE A 27 -10.35 0.78 9.73
N ILE A 28 -9.09 1.01 9.37
CA ILE A 28 -8.41 0.31 8.26
C ILE A 28 -8.38 -1.20 8.51
N VAL A 29 -7.98 -1.64 9.70
CA VAL A 29 -7.92 -3.07 10.07
C VAL A 29 -9.32 -3.69 10.02
N ARG A 30 -10.35 -3.00 10.53
CA ARG A 30 -11.73 -3.50 10.48
C ARG A 30 -12.22 -3.67 9.04
N LEU A 31 -11.97 -2.69 8.17
CA LEU A 31 -12.32 -2.77 6.75
C LEU A 31 -11.54 -3.88 6.05
N ALA A 32 -10.24 -3.98 6.28
CA ALA A 32 -9.39 -5.03 5.72
C ALA A 32 -9.87 -6.43 6.10
N LYS A 33 -10.29 -6.62 7.35
CA LYS A 33 -10.89 -7.87 7.82
C LYS A 33 -12.17 -8.21 7.06
N GLY A 34 -13.02 -7.22 6.82
CA GLY A 34 -14.26 -7.38 6.05
C GLY A 34 -13.97 -7.79 4.60
N ILE A 35 -12.98 -7.18 3.95
CA ILE A 35 -12.54 -7.53 2.60
C ILE A 35 -11.96 -8.95 2.59
N ALA A 36 -10.99 -9.25 3.48
CA ALA A 36 -10.34 -10.55 3.56
C ALA A 36 -11.34 -11.71 3.80
N THR A 37 -12.42 -11.46 4.52
CA THR A 37 -13.48 -12.45 4.73
C THR A 37 -14.19 -12.81 3.42
N LYS A 38 -14.36 -11.84 2.52
CA LYS A 38 -15.07 -11.99 1.24
C LYS A 38 -14.17 -12.48 0.11
N ILE A 39 -12.85 -12.35 0.24
CA ILE A 39 -11.91 -12.82 -0.78
C ILE A 39 -12.02 -14.33 -0.92
N ASP A 40 -12.36 -14.74 -2.11
CA ASP A 40 -12.22 -16.08 -2.65
C ASP A 40 -11.44 -15.97 -3.97
N SER A 41 -11.05 -17.08 -4.56
CA SER A 41 -10.28 -17.11 -5.82
C SER A 41 -11.10 -16.74 -7.08
N ASN A 42 -12.21 -16.03 -6.93
CA ASN A 42 -13.04 -15.62 -8.04
C ASN A 42 -12.87 -14.13 -8.41
N TYR A 43 -13.36 -13.74 -9.58
CA TYR A 43 -13.22 -12.41 -10.15
C TYR A 43 -13.96 -11.30 -9.39
N SER A 44 -14.77 -11.62 -8.38
CA SER A 44 -15.50 -10.62 -7.60
C SER A 44 -14.60 -9.79 -6.67
N THR A 45 -13.39 -10.26 -6.36
CA THR A 45 -12.45 -9.60 -5.43
C THR A 45 -12.08 -8.18 -5.87
N LYS A 46 -11.87 -7.95 -7.18
CA LYS A 46 -11.69 -6.59 -7.71
C LYS A 46 -12.83 -5.67 -7.31
N ASN A 47 -14.07 -6.12 -7.47
CA ASN A 47 -15.25 -5.32 -7.16
C ASN A 47 -15.35 -5.02 -5.67
N PHE A 48 -14.87 -5.91 -4.79
CA PHE A 48 -14.82 -5.62 -3.34
C PHE A 48 -13.87 -4.49 -3.02
N TYR A 49 -12.69 -4.43 -3.67
CA TYR A 49 -11.77 -3.31 -3.50
C TYR A 49 -12.35 -2.01 -4.06
N VAL A 50 -12.86 -2.02 -5.30
CA VAL A 50 -13.47 -0.84 -5.92
C VAL A 50 -14.62 -0.31 -5.07
N SER A 51 -15.56 -1.16 -4.66
CA SER A 51 -16.68 -0.75 -3.80
C SER A 51 -16.23 -0.22 -2.45
N ALA A 52 -15.17 -0.77 -1.87
CA ALA A 52 -14.60 -0.25 -0.62
C ALA A 52 -13.97 1.14 -0.82
N PHE A 53 -13.21 1.34 -1.89
CA PHE A 53 -12.61 2.64 -2.22
C PHE A 53 -13.67 3.71 -2.47
N GLU A 54 -14.71 3.39 -3.27
CA GLU A 54 -15.85 4.28 -3.51
C GLU A 54 -16.59 4.66 -2.22
N SER A 55 -16.81 3.69 -1.34
CA SER A 55 -17.49 3.95 -0.06
C SER A 55 -16.63 4.82 0.87
N VAL A 56 -15.30 4.65 0.85
CA VAL A 56 -14.39 5.55 1.60
C VAL A 56 -14.47 6.97 1.05
N LEU A 57 -14.40 7.16 -0.27
CA LEU A 57 -14.52 8.49 -0.89
C LEU A 57 -15.86 9.14 -0.58
N LYS A 58 -16.95 8.38 -0.59
CA LYS A 58 -18.25 8.88 -0.19
C LYS A 58 -18.27 9.38 1.27
N GLY A 59 -17.60 8.66 2.18
CA GLY A 59 -17.41 9.11 3.56
C GLY A 59 -16.58 10.40 3.64
N CYS A 60 -15.56 10.55 2.80
CA CYS A 60 -14.73 11.77 2.74
C CYS A 60 -15.51 12.99 2.22
N SER A 61 -16.54 12.80 1.39
CA SER A 61 -17.35 13.91 0.85
C SER A 61 -18.24 14.60 1.89
N GLY A 62 -18.39 14.00 3.08
CA GLY A 62 -19.23 14.54 4.16
C GLY A 62 -20.72 14.52 3.86
N LEU A 63 -21.16 13.80 2.83
CA LEU A 63 -22.59 13.61 2.53
C LEU A 63 -23.17 12.66 3.58
N ASP A 64 -23.96 13.22 4.48
CA ASP A 64 -24.78 12.43 5.41
C ASP A 64 -25.86 11.70 4.62
N THR A 65 -25.74 10.39 4.53
CA THR A 65 -26.68 9.57 3.78
C THR A 65 -27.87 9.10 4.63
N GLY A 66 -27.91 9.45 5.91
CA GLY A 66 -29.00 9.05 6.85
C GLY A 66 -29.19 7.53 6.98
N ALA A 67 -28.37 6.74 6.31
CA ALA A 67 -28.38 5.28 6.33
C ALA A 67 -27.30 4.77 7.29
N LEU A 68 -27.42 3.52 7.73
CA LEU A 68 -26.37 2.84 8.48
C LEU A 68 -25.07 2.86 7.66
N THR A 69 -24.07 3.60 8.14
CA THR A 69 -22.75 3.68 7.50
C THR A 69 -22.04 2.32 7.57
N ASN A 70 -21.49 1.89 6.44
CA ASN A 70 -20.66 0.69 6.42
C ASN A 70 -19.23 1.03 6.87
N ALA A 71 -18.41 0.01 7.17
CA ALA A 71 -17.06 0.19 7.68
C ALA A 71 -16.15 1.05 6.76
N ALA A 72 -16.42 1.08 5.46
CA ALA A 72 -15.65 1.89 4.51
C ALA A 72 -16.08 3.37 4.57
N GLU A 73 -17.35 3.66 4.62
CA GLU A 73 -17.87 5.03 4.81
C GLU A 73 -17.40 5.61 6.15
N GLU A 74 -17.42 4.81 7.22
CA GLU A 74 -16.89 5.24 8.52
C GLU A 74 -15.41 5.62 8.45
N LEU A 75 -14.59 4.85 7.73
CA LEU A 75 -13.19 5.20 7.50
C LEU A 75 -13.09 6.56 6.77
N GLY A 76 -13.89 6.78 5.73
CA GLY A 76 -13.92 8.05 5.01
C GLY A 76 -14.28 9.25 5.89
N ILE A 77 -15.29 9.10 6.75
CA ILE A 77 -15.68 10.12 7.73
C ILE A 77 -14.52 10.43 8.70
N VAL A 78 -13.82 9.40 9.15
CA VAL A 78 -12.67 9.58 10.06
C VAL A 78 -11.50 10.24 9.35
N ILE A 79 -11.22 9.88 8.08
CA ILE A 79 -10.22 10.55 7.23
C ILE A 79 -10.53 12.05 7.14
N LYS A 80 -11.76 12.41 6.78
CA LYS A 80 -12.19 13.80 6.68
C LYS A 80 -12.02 14.55 7.98
N LYS A 81 -12.50 13.97 9.08
CA LYS A 81 -12.38 14.56 10.42
C LYS A 81 -10.93 14.74 10.86
N ALA A 82 -10.05 13.76 10.60
CA ALA A 82 -8.64 13.86 10.94
C ALA A 82 -7.93 14.97 10.16
N SER A 83 -8.36 15.26 8.93
CA SER A 83 -7.78 16.27 8.06
C SER A 83 -8.31 17.68 8.29
N ASP A 84 -9.47 17.85 8.93
CA ASP A 84 -10.10 19.16 9.15
C ASP A 84 -9.20 20.16 9.90
N LYS A 85 -8.31 19.65 10.74
CA LYS A 85 -7.32 20.45 11.48
C LYS A 85 -6.33 21.22 10.58
N TYR A 86 -6.14 20.79 9.35
CA TYR A 86 -5.22 21.44 8.41
C TYR A 86 -5.82 22.69 7.77
N GLY A 87 -7.15 22.84 7.72
CA GLY A 87 -7.86 24.05 7.38
C GLY A 87 -7.81 24.47 5.90
N TYR A 88 -7.51 23.54 4.98
CA TYR A 88 -7.55 23.82 3.54
C TYR A 88 -8.28 22.71 2.76
N GLU A 89 -8.82 23.06 1.61
CA GLU A 89 -9.52 22.13 0.72
C GLU A 89 -8.55 21.05 0.19
N GLY A 90 -8.98 19.79 0.15
CA GLY A 90 -8.14 18.69 -0.28
C GLY A 90 -7.14 18.19 0.78
N ALA A 91 -7.16 18.73 2.00
CA ALA A 91 -6.28 18.30 3.09
C ALA A 91 -6.34 16.78 3.35
N TYR A 92 -7.51 16.17 3.14
CA TYR A 92 -7.73 14.73 3.36
C TYR A 92 -6.99 13.78 2.39
N LEU A 93 -6.41 14.28 1.31
CA LEU A 93 -5.74 13.44 0.31
C LEU A 93 -4.52 12.70 0.88
N GLY A 94 -3.85 13.28 1.89
CA GLY A 94 -2.75 12.63 2.60
C GLY A 94 -3.20 11.43 3.41
N GLU A 95 -4.24 11.61 4.21
CA GLU A 95 -4.86 10.56 5.03
C GLU A 95 -5.54 9.52 4.16
N LEU A 96 -6.14 9.91 3.04
CA LEU A 96 -6.70 9.00 2.03
C LEU A 96 -5.59 8.12 1.45
N ASN A 97 -4.49 8.71 0.97
CA ASN A 97 -3.35 7.95 0.44
C ASN A 97 -2.81 6.93 1.47
N TYR A 98 -2.58 7.39 2.71
CA TYR A 98 -2.15 6.50 3.78
C TYR A 98 -3.14 5.36 4.01
N SER A 99 -4.42 5.69 4.16
CA SER A 99 -5.45 4.71 4.50
C SER A 99 -5.63 3.65 3.42
N MET A 100 -5.64 4.05 2.15
CA MET A 100 -5.77 3.11 1.03
C MET A 100 -4.50 2.26 0.86
N THR A 101 -3.32 2.86 0.96
CA THR A 101 -2.04 2.12 0.96
C THR A 101 -2.00 1.09 2.09
N ARG A 102 -2.39 1.51 3.28
CA ARG A 102 -2.39 0.62 4.46
C ARG A 102 -3.44 -0.48 4.34
N LEU A 103 -4.62 -0.17 3.79
CA LEU A 103 -5.69 -1.13 3.55
C LEU A 103 -5.21 -2.31 2.68
N ILE A 104 -4.59 -2.01 1.52
CA ILE A 104 -4.10 -3.06 0.62
C ILE A 104 -2.96 -3.89 1.22
N GLN A 105 -2.19 -3.34 2.17
CA GLN A 105 -1.16 -4.08 2.90
C GLN A 105 -1.74 -4.98 4.00
N VAL A 106 -2.80 -4.53 4.67
CA VAL A 106 -3.39 -5.25 5.80
C VAL A 106 -4.28 -6.40 5.34
N VAL A 107 -4.93 -6.30 4.17
CA VAL A 107 -5.80 -7.38 3.65
C VAL A 107 -5.10 -8.74 3.59
N PRO A 108 -3.92 -8.92 2.97
CA PRO A 108 -3.23 -10.21 2.99
C PRO A 108 -2.83 -10.66 4.40
N GLN A 109 -2.49 -9.72 5.31
CA GLN A 109 -2.19 -10.05 6.71
C GLN A 109 -3.43 -10.63 7.41
N GLN A 110 -4.62 -10.07 7.16
CA GLN A 110 -5.88 -10.62 7.67
C GLN A 110 -6.20 -11.99 7.08
N MET A 111 -5.90 -12.21 5.79
CA MET A 111 -6.06 -13.54 5.18
C MET A 111 -5.16 -14.59 5.86
N VAL A 112 -3.92 -14.23 6.21
CA VAL A 112 -3.02 -15.12 6.98
C VAL A 112 -3.63 -15.44 8.35
N GLN A 113 -4.09 -14.42 9.09
CA GLN A 113 -4.72 -14.60 10.40
C GLN A 113 -5.98 -15.49 10.35
N MET A 114 -6.67 -15.49 9.23
CA MET A 114 -7.89 -16.32 9.00
C MET A 114 -7.59 -17.70 8.39
N ASN A 115 -6.32 -18.09 8.23
CA ASN A 115 -5.90 -19.30 7.52
C ASN A 115 -6.44 -19.40 6.07
N LYS A 116 -6.67 -18.26 5.43
CA LYS A 116 -7.11 -18.14 4.02
C LYS A 116 -5.95 -17.90 3.05
N TRP A 117 -4.78 -17.53 3.55
CA TRP A 117 -3.63 -17.26 2.71
C TRP A 117 -3.06 -18.55 2.13
N LYS A 118 -2.80 -18.50 0.82
CA LYS A 118 -2.04 -19.51 0.08
C LYS A 118 -1.03 -18.79 -0.80
N GLU A 119 0.15 -19.35 -0.97
CA GLU A 119 1.23 -18.71 -1.74
C GLU A 119 0.82 -18.48 -3.20
N GLU A 120 0.02 -19.38 -3.76
CA GLU A 120 -0.51 -19.27 -5.13
C GLU A 120 -1.42 -18.04 -5.32
N LEU A 121 -1.98 -17.51 -4.22
CA LEU A 121 -2.81 -16.31 -4.26
C LEU A 121 -2.00 -15.01 -4.34
N ARG A 122 -0.69 -15.04 -4.08
CA ARG A 122 0.15 -13.84 -3.99
C ARG A 122 0.07 -12.98 -5.25
N TYR A 123 0.42 -13.58 -6.39
CA TYR A 123 0.40 -12.85 -7.66
C TYR A 123 -1.03 -12.47 -8.10
N TRP A 124 -1.97 -13.36 -7.91
CA TRP A 124 -3.37 -13.09 -8.22
C TRP A 124 -3.91 -11.90 -7.40
N LEU A 125 -3.68 -11.89 -6.09
CA LEU A 125 -4.11 -10.77 -5.23
C LEU A 125 -3.42 -9.46 -5.60
N TYR A 126 -2.11 -9.52 -5.95
CA TYR A 126 -1.39 -8.38 -6.49
C TYR A 126 -2.06 -7.85 -7.76
N ALA A 127 -2.30 -8.69 -8.74
CA ALA A 127 -2.89 -8.30 -10.01
C ALA A 127 -4.30 -7.70 -9.84
N VAL A 128 -5.14 -8.31 -9.02
CA VAL A 128 -6.49 -7.83 -8.71
C VAL A 128 -6.46 -6.47 -8.00
N THR A 129 -5.53 -6.28 -7.07
CA THR A 129 -5.35 -5.00 -6.37
C THR A 129 -4.91 -3.90 -7.33
N VAL A 130 -3.93 -4.18 -8.19
CA VAL A 130 -3.48 -3.24 -9.23
C VAL A 130 -4.62 -2.87 -10.18
N ASP A 131 -5.41 -3.86 -10.60
CA ASP A 131 -6.56 -3.64 -11.50
C ASP A 131 -7.67 -2.79 -10.84
N ALA A 132 -7.91 -2.96 -9.54
CA ALA A 132 -8.81 -2.11 -8.77
C ALA A 132 -8.30 -0.65 -8.67
N LEU A 133 -7.00 -0.47 -8.41
CA LEU A 133 -6.37 0.86 -8.35
C LEU A 133 -6.41 1.57 -9.72
N ILE A 134 -6.16 0.84 -10.82
CA ILE A 134 -6.31 1.36 -12.18
C ILE A 134 -7.75 1.80 -12.44
N ALA A 135 -8.73 0.98 -12.03
CA ALA A 135 -10.14 1.32 -12.21
C ALA A 135 -10.51 2.62 -11.50
N MET A 136 -9.97 2.87 -10.30
CA MET A 136 -10.20 4.12 -9.56
C MET A 136 -9.45 5.30 -10.17
N ALA A 137 -8.18 5.15 -10.54
CA ALA A 137 -7.36 6.20 -11.13
C ALA A 137 -7.92 6.73 -12.47
N ASN A 138 -8.58 5.86 -13.25
CA ASN A 138 -9.18 6.21 -14.55
C ASN A 138 -10.62 6.74 -14.45
N ARG A 139 -11.15 6.96 -13.28
CA ARG A 139 -12.51 7.50 -13.12
C ARG A 139 -12.56 8.98 -13.46
N THR A 140 -13.50 9.35 -14.30
CA THR A 140 -13.70 10.74 -14.74
C THR A 140 -14.63 11.55 -13.82
N ASP A 141 -15.31 10.86 -12.91
CA ASP A 141 -16.24 11.47 -11.94
C ASP A 141 -15.58 11.79 -10.58
N LEU A 142 -14.31 11.39 -10.40
CA LEU A 142 -13.51 11.76 -9.23
C LEU A 142 -12.85 13.13 -9.41
N ALA A 143 -12.62 13.82 -8.29
CA ALA A 143 -11.74 14.99 -8.29
C ALA A 143 -10.31 14.58 -8.73
N VAL A 144 -9.63 15.49 -9.44
CA VAL A 144 -8.26 15.21 -9.97
C VAL A 144 -7.30 14.76 -8.87
N GLY A 145 -7.40 15.36 -7.68
CA GLY A 145 -6.57 14.94 -6.53
C GLY A 145 -6.86 13.53 -6.04
N GLU A 146 -8.12 13.11 -6.04
CA GLU A 146 -8.52 11.75 -5.63
C GLU A 146 -8.04 10.71 -6.63
N ALA A 147 -8.25 10.94 -7.94
CA ALA A 147 -7.75 10.07 -9.00
C ALA A 147 -6.22 9.96 -8.93
N GLY A 148 -5.52 11.09 -8.71
CA GLY A 148 -4.07 11.13 -8.53
C GLY A 148 -3.58 10.33 -7.32
N VAL A 149 -4.33 10.29 -6.22
CA VAL A 149 -4.00 9.43 -5.07
C VAL A 149 -3.98 7.95 -5.46
N PHE A 150 -4.96 7.48 -6.22
CA PHE A 150 -4.99 6.08 -6.66
C PHE A 150 -3.89 5.75 -7.64
N GLU A 151 -3.52 6.69 -8.52
CA GLU A 151 -2.37 6.55 -9.42
C GLU A 151 -1.06 6.42 -8.64
N ASP A 152 -0.81 7.30 -7.68
CA ASP A 152 0.36 7.27 -6.80
C ASP A 152 0.47 5.95 -6.01
N ILE A 153 -0.66 5.49 -5.44
CA ILE A 153 -0.71 4.22 -4.70
C ILE A 153 -0.38 3.05 -5.62
N LYS A 154 -0.96 3.02 -6.81
CA LYS A 154 -0.71 1.98 -7.81
C LYS A 154 0.78 1.88 -8.15
N ASP A 155 1.41 3.00 -8.44
CA ASP A 155 2.82 3.03 -8.85
C ASP A 155 3.74 2.61 -7.70
N GLU A 156 3.48 3.10 -6.48
CA GLU A 156 4.25 2.72 -5.32
C GLU A 156 4.04 1.24 -4.94
N TYR A 157 2.82 0.72 -5.07
CA TYR A 157 2.52 -0.69 -4.83
C TYR A 157 3.23 -1.60 -5.84
N LYS A 158 3.20 -1.25 -7.14
CA LYS A 158 3.96 -1.96 -8.18
C LYS A 158 5.45 -1.92 -7.89
N ARG A 159 6.00 -0.75 -7.57
CA ARG A 159 7.41 -0.56 -7.27
C ARG A 159 7.90 -1.40 -6.08
N ARG A 160 7.08 -1.58 -5.04
CA ARG A 160 7.47 -2.29 -3.82
C ARG A 160 7.20 -3.80 -3.87
N VAL A 161 6.11 -4.20 -4.50
CA VAL A 161 5.64 -5.60 -4.43
C VAL A 161 6.16 -6.40 -5.60
N ASN A 162 6.11 -5.85 -6.83
CA ASN A 162 6.46 -6.58 -8.04
C ASN A 162 7.93 -7.01 -8.11
N PRO A 163 8.94 -6.14 -7.85
CA PRO A 163 10.34 -6.53 -7.93
C PRO A 163 10.72 -7.67 -6.99
N ALA A 164 10.16 -7.68 -5.78
CA ALA A 164 10.40 -8.74 -4.82
C ALA A 164 9.85 -10.10 -5.30
N TYR A 165 8.69 -10.08 -5.96
CA TYR A 165 8.11 -11.27 -6.56
C TYR A 165 8.92 -11.71 -7.79
N GLU A 166 9.25 -10.78 -8.69
CA GLU A 166 10.01 -11.06 -9.91
C GLU A 166 11.39 -11.64 -9.60
N ALA A 167 12.10 -11.08 -8.61
CA ALA A 167 13.40 -11.61 -8.19
C ALA A 167 13.34 -13.10 -7.81
N VAL A 168 12.27 -13.52 -7.12
CA VAL A 168 12.06 -14.94 -6.79
C VAL A 168 11.76 -15.77 -8.04
N GLN A 169 10.98 -15.24 -8.99
CA GLN A 169 10.67 -15.97 -10.22
C GLN A 169 11.88 -16.08 -11.14
N ILE A 170 12.71 -15.04 -11.24
CA ILE A 170 13.96 -15.06 -12.00
C ILE A 170 14.88 -16.17 -11.49
N VAL A 171 15.02 -16.30 -10.17
CA VAL A 171 15.82 -17.37 -9.57
C VAL A 171 15.27 -18.77 -9.90
N LYS A 172 13.95 -18.92 -9.95
CA LYS A 172 13.30 -20.22 -10.21
C LYS A 172 13.26 -20.61 -11.68
N SER A 173 13.05 -19.64 -12.56
CA SER A 173 12.66 -19.89 -13.96
C SER A 173 13.63 -19.30 -14.99
N GLY A 174 14.61 -18.50 -14.55
CA GLY A 174 15.47 -17.69 -15.40
C GLY A 174 14.83 -16.35 -15.77
N ASP A 175 15.67 -15.39 -16.16
CA ASP A 175 15.21 -14.09 -16.66
C ASP A 175 14.80 -14.20 -18.14
N CYS A 176 13.74 -13.50 -18.49
CA CYS A 176 13.29 -13.39 -19.88
C CYS A 176 13.84 -12.17 -20.62
N TYR A 177 14.55 -11.29 -19.91
CA TYR A 177 15.20 -10.11 -20.49
C TYR A 177 16.70 -10.33 -20.65
N ASP A 178 17.21 -10.14 -21.86
CA ASP A 178 18.66 -10.15 -22.16
C ASP A 178 19.34 -8.84 -21.70
N THR A 179 19.07 -8.39 -20.50
CA THR A 179 19.73 -7.22 -19.94
C THR A 179 20.95 -7.67 -19.13
N PRO A 180 22.16 -7.17 -19.45
CA PRO A 180 23.37 -7.57 -18.73
C PRO A 180 23.46 -6.98 -17.32
N TYR A 181 22.58 -6.06 -16.99
CA TYR A 181 22.61 -5.35 -15.71
C TYR A 181 21.30 -5.54 -14.95
N HIS A 182 21.41 -6.03 -13.73
CA HIS A 182 20.30 -6.15 -12.80
C HIS A 182 20.65 -5.51 -11.47
N THR A 183 19.66 -4.89 -10.86
CA THR A 183 19.77 -4.44 -9.45
C THR A 183 19.42 -5.59 -8.54
N VAL A 184 20.33 -6.00 -7.69
CA VAL A 184 20.09 -7.03 -6.68
C VAL A 184 20.20 -6.44 -5.28
N LEU A 185 19.36 -6.91 -4.37
CA LEU A 185 19.46 -6.58 -2.96
C LEU A 185 20.47 -7.54 -2.31
N VAL A 186 21.55 -6.98 -1.80
CA VAL A 186 22.51 -7.75 -1.04
C VAL A 186 22.47 -7.35 0.43
N LYS A 187 22.65 -8.33 1.30
CA LYS A 187 22.83 -8.10 2.72
C LYS A 187 24.20 -7.44 2.90
N ALA A 188 24.22 -6.24 3.42
CA ALA A 188 25.45 -5.50 3.69
C ALA A 188 25.63 -5.32 5.20
N GLU A 189 26.86 -5.50 5.66
CA GLU A 189 27.25 -5.16 7.02
C GLU A 189 28.01 -3.85 6.99
N GLY A 190 27.69 -2.97 7.90
CA GLY A 190 28.32 -1.65 8.04
C GLY A 190 28.49 -1.28 9.51
N ILE A 191 29.07 -0.11 9.72
CA ILE A 191 29.17 0.51 11.05
C ILE A 191 28.36 1.79 10.99
N ASP A 192 27.42 1.95 11.92
CA ASP A 192 26.68 3.19 12.07
C ASP A 192 27.67 4.32 12.43
N ALA A 193 27.67 5.39 11.64
CA ALA A 193 28.63 6.48 11.77
C ALA A 193 28.43 7.32 13.05
N VAL A 194 27.27 7.21 13.68
CA VAL A 194 26.91 7.99 14.89
C VAL A 194 27.14 7.16 16.14
N THR A 195 26.73 5.89 16.14
CA THR A 195 26.78 5.02 17.32
C THR A 195 28.02 4.13 17.36
N GLY A 196 28.70 3.92 16.22
CA GLY A 196 29.82 2.99 16.12
C GLY A 196 29.43 1.50 16.18
N GLU A 197 28.13 1.20 16.20
CA GLU A 197 27.63 -0.16 16.28
C GLU A 197 27.58 -0.85 14.91
N LYS A 198 27.77 -2.16 14.88
CA LYS A 198 27.56 -2.95 13.67
C LYS A 198 26.08 -2.96 13.31
N VAL A 199 25.78 -2.53 12.09
CA VAL A 199 24.45 -2.58 11.50
C VAL A 199 24.42 -3.52 10.31
N VAL A 200 23.33 -4.23 10.16
CA VAL A 200 23.08 -5.10 9.01
C VAL A 200 21.89 -4.52 8.25
N GLY A 201 22.11 -4.23 6.98
CA GLY A 201 21.07 -3.66 6.12
C GLY A 201 21.01 -4.38 4.78
N TRP A 202 20.09 -3.91 3.94
CA TRP A 202 19.98 -4.32 2.54
C TRP A 202 20.45 -3.16 1.67
N GLN A 203 21.34 -3.44 0.74
CA GLN A 203 21.84 -2.49 -0.22
C GLN A 203 21.49 -2.94 -1.63
N GLU A 204 20.99 -2.02 -2.44
CA GLU A 204 20.85 -2.23 -3.88
C GLU A 204 22.20 -2.08 -4.55
N ILE A 205 22.62 -3.11 -5.29
CA ILE A 205 23.80 -3.05 -6.14
C ILE A 205 23.41 -3.42 -7.58
N MET A 206 24.00 -2.72 -8.54
CA MET A 206 23.90 -3.07 -9.94
C MET A 206 24.95 -4.14 -10.25
N VAL A 207 24.48 -5.29 -10.72
CA VAL A 207 25.34 -6.42 -11.05
C VAL A 207 25.36 -6.61 -12.56
N ASP A 208 26.55 -6.66 -13.13
CA ASP A 208 26.78 -7.02 -14.54
C ASP A 208 26.89 -8.55 -14.63
N PHE A 209 25.82 -9.19 -15.03
CA PHE A 209 25.75 -10.64 -15.12
C PHE A 209 26.60 -11.22 -16.24
N THR A 210 27.10 -10.41 -17.18
CA THR A 210 28.03 -10.88 -18.22
C THR A 210 29.40 -11.24 -17.62
N LYS A 211 29.70 -10.75 -16.43
CA LYS A 211 30.98 -10.96 -15.71
C LYS A 211 30.91 -12.00 -14.60
N ILE A 212 29.73 -12.61 -14.39
CA ILE A 212 29.57 -13.64 -13.36
C ILE A 212 29.85 -14.99 -13.99
N GLU A 213 30.91 -15.66 -13.57
CA GLU A 213 31.15 -17.06 -13.89
C GLU A 213 30.03 -17.91 -13.28
N GLN A 214 29.23 -18.55 -14.12
CA GLN A 214 28.25 -19.54 -13.70
C GLN A 214 29.02 -20.78 -13.21
N LYS A 215 29.22 -20.91 -11.91
CA LYS A 215 29.56 -22.22 -11.34
C LYS A 215 28.33 -23.10 -11.44
N ARG A 216 28.31 -23.99 -12.42
CA ARG A 216 27.33 -25.08 -12.47
C ARG A 216 27.65 -26.05 -11.32
N TYR A 217 26.74 -26.18 -10.40
CA TYR A 217 26.72 -27.23 -9.37
C TYR A 217 25.98 -28.45 -9.92
#